data_4df81e55c58d91bf96194756ee84301b
#
_entry.id   4df81e55c58d91bf96194756ee84301b
#
_cell.length_a   1.000
_cell.length_b   1.000
_cell.length_c   1.000
_cell.angle_alpha   90.00
_cell.angle_beta   90.00
_cell.angle_gamma   90.00
#
_symmetry.space_group_name_H-M   'P 1'
#
loop_
_entity.id
_entity.type
_entity.pdbx_description
1 polymer ?
#
loop_
_entity_poly.entity_id
_entity_poly.type
_entity_poly.pdbx_seq_one_letter_code
_entity_poly.pdbx_strand_id
1 'polypeptide(L)'
;MEVMAALLTRFKGRFAGELGLEVSSGPEARQQWFLAAIFYGARISGLLAARTFRVFAAAGVTSPEAVLARGWDGLVALLDQGGYTRYDFKTATKLLQVMASLQERYQGSLERLHEVAADPADLERRIMELAPGIGPATVNIFLRELRGVWIKAAPPLSPLAQAAAAESGLAPRGLSPREALEELGRHWQAQALPGHDFADLEAALVRLGLELRQGSRKKVEAGGKGR
;
A
#
# COMPACT_ATOMS: atom_id res chain seq x y z
N MET A 1 -18.88 13.48 12.77
CA MET A 1 -19.16 13.77 11.33
C MET A 1 -18.19 14.79 10.74
N GLU A 2 -17.98 15.93 11.34
CA GLU A 2 -17.08 16.99 10.83
C GLU A 2 -15.63 16.53 10.57
N VAL A 3 -15.02 15.77 11.49
CA VAL A 3 -13.62 15.35 11.37
C VAL A 3 -13.39 14.43 10.16
N MET A 4 -14.23 13.41 9.94
CA MET A 4 -14.12 12.52 8.80
C MET A 4 -14.35 13.25 7.48
N ALA A 5 -15.37 14.13 7.41
CA ALA A 5 -15.64 14.95 6.23
C ALA A 5 -14.47 15.89 5.91
N ALA A 6 -13.89 16.54 6.92
CA ALA A 6 -12.72 17.40 6.76
C ALA A 6 -11.49 16.63 6.24
N LEU A 7 -11.25 15.42 6.76
CA LEU A 7 -10.16 14.54 6.30
C LEU A 7 -10.34 14.14 4.83
N LEU A 8 -11.53 13.68 4.45
CA LEU A 8 -11.82 13.25 3.09
C LEU A 8 -11.82 14.42 2.09
N THR A 9 -12.21 15.62 2.52
CA THR A 9 -12.12 16.84 1.71
C THR A 9 -10.66 17.26 1.50
N ARG A 10 -9.83 17.17 2.55
CA ARG A 10 -8.42 17.57 2.52
C ARG A 10 -7.56 16.57 1.75
N PHE A 11 -7.78 15.28 1.96
CA PHE A 11 -6.97 14.19 1.41
C PHE A 11 -7.80 13.35 0.46
N LYS A 12 -8.08 13.88 -0.72
CA LYS A 12 -8.94 13.23 -1.72
C LYS A 12 -8.29 12.00 -2.34
N GLY A 13 -9.11 10.98 -2.55
CA GLY A 13 -8.77 9.80 -3.33
C GLY A 13 -7.83 8.81 -2.63
N ARG A 14 -7.62 7.69 -3.29
CA ARG A 14 -6.75 6.60 -2.85
C ARG A 14 -5.37 6.68 -3.47
N PHE A 15 -4.39 5.96 -2.94
CA PHE A 15 -3.03 5.91 -3.50
C PHE A 15 -3.00 5.22 -4.87
N ALA A 16 -3.81 4.18 -5.07
CA ALA A 16 -3.98 3.56 -6.38
C ALA A 16 -4.51 4.55 -7.42
N GLY A 17 -5.51 5.37 -7.05
CA GLY A 17 -6.09 6.40 -7.90
C GLY A 17 -5.08 7.47 -8.35
N GLU A 18 -4.09 7.82 -7.53
CA GLU A 18 -3.00 8.73 -7.92
C GLU A 18 -2.11 8.18 -9.06
N LEU A 19 -2.15 6.86 -9.26
CA LEU A 19 -1.47 6.17 -10.36
C LEU A 19 -2.41 5.90 -11.55
N GLY A 20 -3.66 6.36 -11.49
CA GLY A 20 -4.67 6.08 -12.50
C GLY A 20 -5.26 4.66 -12.42
N LEU A 21 -5.10 3.99 -11.28
CA LEU A 21 -5.56 2.63 -11.07
C LEU A 21 -6.87 2.61 -10.29
N GLU A 22 -7.89 1.95 -10.86
CA GLU A 22 -9.16 1.64 -10.18
C GLU A 22 -9.15 0.16 -9.79
N VAL A 23 -8.84 -0.14 -8.53
CA VAL A 23 -8.66 -1.53 -8.06
C VAL A 23 -9.94 -2.36 -8.10
N SER A 24 -11.10 -1.73 -8.15
CA SER A 24 -12.39 -2.40 -8.31
C SER A 24 -12.67 -2.81 -9.76
N SER A 25 -11.97 -2.24 -10.75
CA SER A 25 -12.24 -2.45 -12.17
C SER A 25 -11.86 -3.85 -12.68
N GLY A 26 -10.95 -4.56 -12.01
CA GLY A 26 -10.61 -5.92 -12.43
C GLY A 26 -9.25 -6.41 -11.94
N PRO A 27 -8.92 -7.67 -12.27
CA PRO A 27 -7.66 -8.32 -11.85
C PRO A 27 -6.42 -7.57 -12.31
N GLU A 28 -6.43 -6.99 -13.51
CA GLU A 28 -5.30 -6.26 -14.08
C GLU A 28 -4.93 -5.04 -13.23
N ALA A 29 -5.91 -4.23 -12.85
CA ALA A 29 -5.69 -3.06 -12.00
C ALA A 29 -5.12 -3.45 -10.63
N ARG A 30 -5.59 -4.56 -10.05
CA ARG A 30 -5.08 -5.11 -8.80
C ARG A 30 -3.65 -5.63 -8.93
N GLN A 31 -3.33 -6.26 -10.06
CA GLN A 31 -1.97 -6.71 -10.37
C GLN A 31 -1.01 -5.52 -10.50
N GLN A 32 -1.42 -4.48 -11.20
CA GLN A 32 -0.66 -3.22 -11.32
C GLN A 32 -0.48 -2.55 -9.96
N TRP A 33 -1.54 -2.51 -9.14
CA TRP A 33 -1.45 -1.97 -7.79
C TRP A 33 -0.54 -2.81 -6.87
N PHE A 34 -0.53 -4.12 -7.01
CA PHE A 34 0.40 -4.96 -6.25
C PHE A 34 1.86 -4.64 -6.57
N LEU A 35 2.20 -4.49 -7.86
CA LEU A 35 3.52 -4.04 -8.28
C LEU A 35 3.87 -2.68 -7.68
N ALA A 36 2.96 -1.70 -7.72
CA ALA A 36 3.15 -0.40 -7.10
C ALA A 36 3.34 -0.52 -5.57
N ALA A 37 2.56 -1.36 -4.90
CA ALA A 37 2.66 -1.58 -3.46
C ALA A 37 4.03 -2.14 -3.04
N ILE A 38 4.69 -2.93 -3.88
CA ILE A 38 6.07 -3.39 -3.65
C ILE A 38 7.05 -2.20 -3.62
N PHE A 39 6.87 -1.21 -4.50
CA PHE A 39 7.69 0.00 -4.48
C PHE A 39 7.36 0.91 -3.29
N TYR A 40 6.08 1.11 -2.98
CA TYR A 40 5.66 1.89 -1.82
C TYR A 40 6.08 1.27 -0.47
N GLY A 41 6.18 -0.06 -0.41
CA GLY A 41 6.65 -0.79 0.77
C GLY A 41 8.17 -0.72 0.98
N ALA A 42 8.91 -0.20 0.02
CA ALA A 42 10.36 -0.01 0.13
C ALA A 42 10.72 1.25 0.95
N ARG A 43 11.99 1.35 1.39
CA ARG A 43 12.50 2.51 2.15
C ARG A 43 12.86 3.68 1.22
N ILE A 44 11.91 4.12 0.41
CA ILE A 44 12.02 5.25 -0.51
C ILE A 44 10.86 6.22 -0.30
N SER A 45 10.92 7.39 -0.91
CA SER A 45 9.79 8.32 -0.86
C SER A 45 8.61 7.81 -1.71
N GLY A 46 7.39 8.17 -1.35
CA GLY A 46 6.20 7.84 -2.14
C GLY A 46 6.26 8.42 -3.57
N LEU A 47 6.85 9.60 -3.74
CA LEU A 47 7.06 10.20 -5.06
C LEU A 47 7.98 9.35 -5.94
N LEU A 48 9.05 8.80 -5.36
CA LEU A 48 9.95 7.92 -6.08
C LEU A 48 9.27 6.59 -6.43
N ALA A 49 8.49 6.01 -5.51
CA ALA A 49 7.71 4.80 -5.75
C ALA A 49 6.72 5.00 -6.91
N ALA A 50 5.96 6.10 -6.90
CA ALA A 50 5.01 6.44 -7.95
C ALA A 50 5.70 6.65 -9.30
N ARG A 51 6.83 7.36 -9.33
CA ARG A 51 7.63 7.57 -10.55
C ARG A 51 8.13 6.25 -11.12
N THR A 52 8.69 5.39 -10.28
CA THR A 52 9.19 4.07 -10.68
C THR A 52 8.06 3.23 -11.27
N PHE A 53 6.90 3.17 -10.61
CA PHE A 53 5.74 2.45 -11.14
C PHE A 53 5.35 2.97 -12.54
N ARG A 54 5.28 4.29 -12.75
CA ARG A 54 4.92 4.87 -14.06
C ARG A 54 5.90 4.48 -15.17
N VAL A 55 7.20 4.34 -14.86
CA VAL A 55 8.19 3.82 -15.82
C VAL A 55 7.89 2.37 -16.20
N PHE A 56 7.59 1.52 -15.23
CA PHE A 56 7.18 0.14 -15.50
C PHE A 56 5.89 0.06 -16.31
N ALA A 57 4.89 0.86 -15.97
CA ALA A 57 3.62 0.93 -16.68
C ALA A 57 3.81 1.39 -18.14
N ALA A 58 4.60 2.44 -18.36
CA ALA A 58 4.91 2.93 -19.69
C ALA A 58 5.67 1.91 -20.56
N ALA A 59 6.46 1.04 -19.93
CA ALA A 59 7.16 -0.06 -20.61
C ALA A 59 6.29 -1.31 -20.80
N GLY A 60 5.04 -1.33 -20.32
CA GLY A 60 4.16 -2.51 -20.34
C GLY A 60 4.59 -3.64 -19.41
N VAL A 61 5.45 -3.36 -18.41
CA VAL A 61 6.03 -4.36 -17.51
C VAL A 61 5.27 -4.37 -16.18
N THR A 62 4.00 -4.78 -16.22
CA THR A 62 3.10 -4.74 -15.05
C THR A 62 2.43 -6.07 -14.73
N SER A 63 2.53 -7.08 -15.59
CA SER A 63 2.05 -8.44 -15.33
C SER A 63 3.19 -9.37 -14.91
N PRO A 64 2.88 -10.52 -14.28
CA PRO A 64 3.89 -11.53 -13.96
C PRO A 64 4.71 -11.96 -15.15
N GLU A 65 4.05 -12.23 -16.27
CA GLU A 65 4.68 -12.67 -17.51
C GLU A 65 5.62 -11.60 -18.07
N ALA A 66 5.16 -10.34 -18.09
CA ALA A 66 5.96 -9.22 -18.60
C ALA A 66 7.19 -8.94 -17.74
N VAL A 67 7.05 -9.03 -16.40
CA VAL A 67 8.18 -8.89 -15.47
C VAL A 67 9.19 -10.01 -15.66
N LEU A 68 8.74 -11.26 -15.75
CA LEU A 68 9.62 -12.41 -15.96
C LEU A 68 10.33 -12.35 -17.34
N ALA A 69 9.59 -12.00 -18.39
CA ALA A 69 10.14 -11.85 -19.75
C ALA A 69 11.14 -10.69 -19.85
N ARG A 70 10.97 -9.62 -19.06
CA ARG A 70 11.90 -8.48 -19.03
C ARG A 70 13.29 -8.87 -18.54
N GLY A 71 13.37 -9.84 -17.64
CA GLY A 71 14.60 -10.33 -17.07
C GLY A 71 15.30 -9.34 -16.12
N TRP A 72 16.33 -9.82 -15.43
CA TRP A 72 16.99 -9.06 -14.37
C TRP A 72 17.59 -7.73 -14.86
N ASP A 73 18.39 -7.77 -15.93
CA ASP A 73 19.05 -6.56 -16.47
C ASP A 73 18.02 -5.52 -16.94
N GLY A 74 16.95 -5.99 -17.60
CA GLY A 74 15.88 -5.11 -18.06
C GLY A 74 15.08 -4.48 -16.92
N LEU A 75 14.91 -5.18 -15.80
CA LEU A 75 14.26 -4.64 -14.59
C LEU A 75 15.16 -3.62 -13.91
N VAL A 76 16.47 -3.88 -13.81
CA VAL A 76 17.44 -2.90 -13.27
C VAL A 76 17.40 -1.60 -14.09
N ALA A 77 17.43 -1.69 -15.42
CA ALA A 77 17.33 -0.53 -16.28
C ALA A 77 16.05 0.30 -16.06
N LEU A 78 14.90 -0.36 -15.86
CA LEU A 78 13.64 0.34 -15.56
C LEU A 78 13.65 0.99 -14.15
N LEU A 79 14.24 0.32 -13.17
CA LEU A 79 14.42 0.87 -11.82
C LEU A 79 15.28 2.12 -11.85
N ASP A 80 16.42 2.08 -12.55
CA ASP A 80 17.31 3.23 -12.72
C ASP A 80 16.64 4.39 -13.44
N GLN A 81 15.91 4.12 -14.52
CA GLN A 81 15.11 5.12 -15.23
C GLN A 81 14.07 5.77 -14.31
N GLY A 82 13.47 4.99 -13.40
CA GLY A 82 12.59 5.48 -12.35
C GLY A 82 13.29 6.33 -11.30
N GLY A 83 14.61 6.27 -11.22
CA GLY A 83 15.43 6.88 -10.17
C GLY A 83 15.61 6.02 -8.93
N TYR A 84 15.28 4.73 -9.02
CA TYR A 84 15.41 3.76 -7.95
C TYR A 84 16.80 3.12 -7.94
N THR A 85 17.84 3.92 -7.78
CA THR A 85 19.24 3.51 -7.97
C THR A 85 19.89 2.87 -6.74
N ARG A 86 19.32 3.05 -5.55
CA ARG A 86 19.91 2.57 -4.29
C ARG A 86 19.39 1.19 -3.93
N TYR A 87 19.11 0.27 -4.35
CA TYR A 87 18.64 -1.11 -4.06
C TYR A 87 17.99 -1.73 -5.29
N ASP A 88 18.26 -1.19 -6.45
CA ASP A 88 17.81 -1.64 -7.76
C ASP A 88 18.02 -3.13 -7.96
N PHE A 89 19.25 -3.63 -7.76
CA PHE A 89 19.62 -5.06 -7.90
C PHE A 89 18.81 -5.96 -6.99
N LYS A 90 18.66 -5.57 -5.70
CA LYS A 90 17.85 -6.35 -4.76
C LYS A 90 16.38 -6.30 -5.12
N THR A 91 15.92 -5.19 -5.66
CA THR A 91 14.52 -5.01 -6.05
C THR A 91 14.21 -5.77 -7.33
N ALA A 92 15.10 -5.76 -8.34
CA ALA A 92 14.96 -6.56 -9.54
C ALA A 92 14.87 -8.06 -9.20
N THR A 93 15.78 -8.56 -8.35
CA THR A 93 15.75 -9.95 -7.85
C THR A 93 14.44 -10.26 -7.13
N LYS A 94 13.98 -9.38 -6.23
CA LYS A 94 12.70 -9.54 -5.53
C LYS A 94 11.52 -9.60 -6.48
N LEU A 95 11.46 -8.72 -7.48
CA LEU A 95 10.37 -8.71 -8.46
C LEU A 95 10.31 -10.03 -9.24
N LEU A 96 11.43 -10.55 -9.69
CA LEU A 96 11.48 -11.86 -10.37
C LEU A 96 11.01 -12.98 -9.45
N GLN A 97 11.47 -13.01 -8.19
CA GLN A 97 11.05 -14.01 -7.22
C GLN A 97 9.55 -13.97 -6.92
N VAL A 98 9.00 -12.75 -6.71
CA VAL A 98 7.56 -12.55 -6.49
C VAL A 98 6.75 -13.09 -7.66
N MET A 99 7.10 -12.68 -8.88
CA MET A 99 6.33 -13.05 -10.06
C MET A 99 6.48 -14.52 -10.43
N ALA A 100 7.69 -15.10 -10.24
CA ALA A 100 7.89 -16.55 -10.41
C ALA A 100 7.07 -17.36 -9.40
N SER A 101 7.09 -16.97 -8.11
CA SER A 101 6.29 -17.63 -7.07
C SER A 101 4.78 -17.50 -7.33
N LEU A 102 4.33 -16.33 -7.79
CA LEU A 102 2.93 -16.10 -8.17
C LEU A 102 2.54 -16.98 -9.37
N GLN A 103 3.41 -17.08 -10.36
CA GLN A 103 3.20 -17.92 -11.55
C GLN A 103 3.14 -19.42 -11.18
N GLU A 104 4.10 -19.89 -10.40
CA GLU A 104 4.21 -21.30 -10.01
C GLU A 104 3.07 -21.75 -9.10
N ARG A 105 2.77 -20.98 -8.06
CA ARG A 105 1.84 -21.38 -7.00
C ARG A 105 0.39 -21.02 -7.30
N TYR A 106 0.16 -19.96 -8.08
CA TYR A 106 -1.16 -19.36 -8.29
C TYR A 106 -1.46 -19.05 -9.77
N GLN A 107 -0.68 -19.60 -10.71
CA GLN A 107 -0.87 -19.40 -12.16
C GLN A 107 -0.85 -17.91 -12.57
N GLY A 108 0.02 -17.11 -11.94
CA GLY A 108 0.13 -15.68 -12.20
C GLY A 108 -1.00 -14.81 -11.62
N SER A 109 -1.95 -15.39 -10.88
CA SER A 109 -3.18 -14.73 -10.49
C SER A 109 -3.21 -14.40 -8.99
N LEU A 110 -3.31 -13.12 -8.66
CA LEU A 110 -3.60 -12.64 -7.29
C LEU A 110 -5.02 -13.01 -6.85
N GLU A 111 -5.97 -13.09 -7.79
CA GLU A 111 -7.33 -13.54 -7.50
C GLU A 111 -7.32 -14.97 -6.98
N ARG A 112 -6.56 -15.85 -7.65
CA ARG A 112 -6.43 -17.23 -7.20
C ARG A 112 -5.72 -17.34 -5.84
N LEU A 113 -4.72 -16.51 -5.59
CA LEU A 113 -4.08 -16.43 -4.26
C LEU A 113 -5.12 -16.03 -3.20
N HIS A 114 -5.96 -15.04 -3.49
CA HIS A 114 -7.05 -14.61 -2.60
C HIS A 114 -8.12 -15.71 -2.41
N GLU A 115 -8.52 -16.40 -3.48
CA GLU A 115 -9.52 -17.48 -3.43
C GLU A 115 -9.09 -18.62 -2.50
N VAL A 116 -7.85 -19.09 -2.63
CA VAL A 116 -7.33 -20.23 -1.86
C VAL A 116 -6.92 -19.87 -0.43
N ALA A 117 -6.83 -18.60 -0.09
CA ALA A 117 -6.58 -18.18 1.30
C ALA A 117 -7.78 -18.55 2.18
N ALA A 118 -7.52 -19.11 3.36
CA ALA A 118 -8.57 -19.53 4.27
C ALA A 118 -9.29 -18.34 4.94
N ASP A 119 -8.51 -17.32 5.31
CA ASP A 119 -8.95 -16.13 6.04
C ASP A 119 -8.03 -14.93 5.78
N PRO A 120 -8.30 -13.75 6.34
CA PRO A 120 -7.43 -12.58 6.18
C PRO A 120 -5.98 -12.80 6.61
N ALA A 121 -5.73 -13.53 7.68
CA ALA A 121 -4.38 -13.77 8.17
C ALA A 121 -3.60 -14.71 7.22
N ASP A 122 -4.27 -15.73 6.69
CA ASP A 122 -3.69 -16.62 5.68
C ASP A 122 -3.41 -15.86 4.36
N LEU A 123 -4.29 -14.93 3.97
CA LEU A 123 -4.06 -14.06 2.81
C LEU A 123 -2.79 -13.23 2.99
N GLU A 124 -2.65 -12.54 4.12
CA GLU A 124 -1.46 -11.74 4.44
C GLU A 124 -0.18 -12.60 4.41
N ARG A 125 -0.21 -13.77 5.04
CA ARG A 125 0.91 -14.72 5.08
C ARG A 125 1.30 -15.18 3.67
N ARG A 126 0.35 -15.59 2.83
CA ARG A 126 0.60 -16.04 1.46
C ARG A 126 1.24 -14.98 0.59
N ILE A 127 0.81 -13.72 0.74
CA ILE A 127 1.43 -12.59 0.03
C ILE A 127 2.87 -12.39 0.50
N MET A 128 3.14 -12.45 1.81
CA MET A 128 4.51 -12.35 2.35
C MET A 128 5.43 -13.48 1.87
N GLU A 129 4.89 -14.68 1.69
CA GLU A 129 5.61 -15.86 1.23
C GLU A 129 5.95 -15.85 -0.28
N LEU A 130 5.47 -14.86 -1.05
CA LEU A 130 5.82 -14.78 -2.48
C LEU A 130 7.31 -14.53 -2.69
N ALA A 131 7.96 -13.75 -1.82
CA ALA A 131 9.42 -13.60 -1.86
C ALA A 131 9.97 -12.99 -0.56
N PRO A 132 11.24 -13.23 -0.23
CA PRO A 132 11.95 -12.49 0.80
C PRO A 132 11.90 -10.98 0.56
N GLY A 133 11.55 -10.22 1.61
CA GLY A 133 11.45 -8.76 1.52
C GLY A 133 10.06 -8.24 1.08
N ILE A 134 9.07 -9.13 0.90
CA ILE A 134 7.65 -8.76 0.98
C ILE A 134 7.27 -8.86 2.45
N GLY A 135 7.16 -7.73 3.10
CA GLY A 135 6.86 -7.65 4.53
C GLY A 135 5.49 -7.09 4.83
N PRO A 136 5.11 -7.02 6.13
CA PRO A 136 3.80 -6.54 6.56
C PRO A 136 3.44 -5.14 6.03
N ALA A 137 4.44 -4.27 5.84
CA ALA A 137 4.21 -2.93 5.28
C ALA A 137 3.71 -3.00 3.82
N THR A 138 4.34 -3.81 2.96
CA THR A 138 3.91 -4.01 1.57
C THR A 138 2.52 -4.62 1.51
N VAL A 139 2.27 -5.65 2.33
CA VAL A 139 0.98 -6.33 2.41
C VAL A 139 -0.12 -5.37 2.86
N ASN A 140 0.13 -4.57 3.89
CA ASN A 140 -0.82 -3.56 4.36
C ASN A 140 -1.12 -2.51 3.29
N ILE A 141 -0.10 -2.00 2.59
CA ILE A 141 -0.26 -1.03 1.49
C ILE A 141 -1.13 -1.63 0.39
N PHE A 142 -0.90 -2.89 0.02
CA PHE A 142 -1.68 -3.56 -1.01
C PHE A 142 -3.13 -3.78 -0.57
N LEU A 143 -3.34 -4.46 0.57
CA LEU A 143 -4.66 -4.93 0.99
C LEU A 143 -5.60 -3.81 1.48
N ARG A 144 -5.09 -2.72 2.04
CA ARG A 144 -5.96 -1.61 2.49
C ARG A 144 -6.74 -0.95 1.35
N GLU A 145 -6.16 -0.86 0.15
CA GLU A 145 -6.85 -0.34 -1.03
C GLU A 145 -7.91 -1.31 -1.56
N LEU A 146 -7.82 -2.59 -1.20
CA LEU A 146 -8.75 -3.64 -1.60
C LEU A 146 -9.87 -3.90 -0.58
N ARG A 147 -9.95 -3.11 0.50
CA ARG A 147 -11.10 -3.19 1.41
C ARG A 147 -12.41 -2.95 0.65
N GLY A 148 -13.38 -3.82 0.86
CA GLY A 148 -14.65 -3.80 0.13
C GLY A 148 -14.58 -4.38 -1.29
N VAL A 149 -13.39 -4.65 -1.83
CA VAL A 149 -13.18 -5.35 -3.10
C VAL A 149 -12.94 -6.84 -2.87
N TRP A 150 -12.02 -7.16 -1.98
CA TRP A 150 -11.76 -8.54 -1.56
C TRP A 150 -12.28 -8.79 -0.15
N ILE A 151 -13.09 -9.83 0.00
CA ILE A 151 -13.71 -10.16 1.29
C ILE A 151 -12.68 -10.44 2.40
N LYS A 152 -11.49 -10.95 2.05
CA LYS A 152 -10.41 -11.24 2.98
C LYS A 152 -9.39 -10.08 3.09
N ALA A 153 -9.59 -8.97 2.39
CA ALA A 153 -8.72 -7.80 2.52
C ALA A 153 -9.08 -6.99 3.78
N ALA A 154 -8.64 -7.48 4.92
CA ALA A 154 -8.88 -6.88 6.23
C ALA A 154 -7.56 -6.69 7.02
N PRO A 155 -6.52 -6.03 6.45
CA PRO A 155 -5.28 -5.82 7.18
C PRO A 155 -5.51 -4.91 8.39
N PRO A 156 -4.71 -5.04 9.48
CA PRO A 156 -4.77 -4.12 10.61
C PRO A 156 -4.43 -2.69 10.16
N LEU A 157 -4.80 -1.68 10.94
CA LEU A 157 -4.40 -0.31 10.64
C LEU A 157 -2.86 -0.18 10.63
N SER A 158 -2.35 0.56 9.64
CA SER A 158 -0.93 0.91 9.62
C SER A 158 -0.58 1.84 10.80
N PRO A 159 0.68 1.84 11.29
CA PRO A 159 1.09 2.77 12.35
C PRO A 159 0.82 4.24 12.03
N LEU A 160 0.88 4.62 10.74
CA LEU A 160 0.57 5.99 10.30
C LEU A 160 -0.92 6.31 10.45
N ALA A 161 -1.80 5.41 9.98
CA ALA A 161 -3.24 5.59 10.10
C ALA A 161 -3.68 5.59 11.56
N GLN A 162 -3.09 4.71 12.39
CA GLN A 162 -3.37 4.62 13.82
C GLN A 162 -2.97 5.92 14.56
N ALA A 163 -1.79 6.45 14.30
CA ALA A 163 -1.34 7.71 14.89
C ALA A 163 -2.25 8.88 14.48
N ALA A 164 -2.63 8.92 13.21
CA ALA A 164 -3.54 9.94 12.69
C ALA A 164 -4.95 9.83 13.27
N ALA A 165 -5.48 8.61 13.42
CA ALA A 165 -6.78 8.37 14.02
C ALA A 165 -6.82 8.84 15.48
N ALA A 166 -5.76 8.56 16.25
CA ALA A 166 -5.63 9.02 17.63
C ALA A 166 -5.50 10.55 17.72
N GLU A 167 -4.72 11.17 16.83
CA GLU A 167 -4.53 12.62 16.82
C GLU A 167 -5.80 13.37 16.42
N SER A 168 -6.59 12.81 15.51
CA SER A 168 -7.86 13.38 15.07
C SER A 168 -9.06 13.04 15.98
N GLY A 169 -8.84 12.30 17.08
CA GLY A 169 -9.89 11.91 18.01
C GLY A 169 -10.88 10.85 17.48
N LEU A 170 -10.52 10.18 16.37
CA LEU A 170 -11.35 9.11 15.78
C LEU A 170 -11.12 7.75 16.43
N ALA A 171 -10.02 7.58 17.17
CA ALA A 171 -9.77 6.41 17.98
C ALA A 171 -8.99 6.78 19.25
N PRO A 172 -9.22 6.12 20.39
CA PRO A 172 -8.42 6.30 21.59
C PRO A 172 -6.93 5.99 21.35
N ARG A 173 -6.06 6.65 22.10
CA ARG A 173 -4.63 6.30 22.11
C ARG A 173 -4.40 4.97 22.84
N GLY A 174 -3.41 4.20 22.42
CA GLY A 174 -3.00 2.97 23.09
C GLY A 174 -3.75 1.71 22.65
N LEU A 175 -4.70 1.81 21.76
CA LEU A 175 -5.33 0.62 21.13
C LEU A 175 -4.33 -0.13 20.27
N SER A 176 -4.48 -1.46 20.18
CA SER A 176 -3.81 -2.25 19.15
C SER A 176 -4.28 -1.84 17.74
N PRO A 177 -3.51 -2.12 16.68
CA PRO A 177 -3.92 -1.79 15.31
C PRO A 177 -5.27 -2.41 14.90
N ARG A 178 -5.62 -3.56 15.45
CA ARG A 178 -6.89 -4.25 15.19
C ARG A 178 -8.05 -3.58 15.94
N GLU A 179 -7.89 -3.30 17.22
CA GLU A 179 -8.89 -2.56 18.00
C GLU A 179 -9.15 -1.16 17.44
N ALA A 180 -8.13 -0.46 16.99
CA ALA A 180 -8.27 0.84 16.34
C ALA A 180 -9.02 0.74 15.00
N LEU A 181 -8.81 -0.35 14.24
CA LEU A 181 -9.57 -0.62 13.01
C LEU A 181 -11.05 -0.85 13.31
N GLU A 182 -11.36 -1.63 14.35
CA GLU A 182 -12.74 -1.92 14.78
C GLU A 182 -13.45 -0.64 15.25
N GLU A 183 -12.75 0.20 16.03
CA GLU A 183 -13.27 1.50 16.47
C GLU A 183 -13.59 2.42 15.30
N LEU A 184 -12.66 2.59 14.36
CA LEU A 184 -12.88 3.37 13.14
C LEU A 184 -14.01 2.80 12.28
N GLY A 185 -14.10 1.48 12.19
CA GLY A 185 -15.19 0.79 11.47
C GLY A 185 -16.56 1.12 12.07
N ARG A 186 -16.68 1.13 13.40
CA ARG A 186 -17.91 1.55 14.10
C ARG A 186 -18.27 3.01 13.82
N HIS A 187 -17.29 3.92 13.89
CA HIS A 187 -17.49 5.33 13.56
C HIS A 187 -17.93 5.50 12.11
N TRP A 188 -17.31 4.76 11.18
CA TRP A 188 -17.67 4.81 9.77
C TRP A 188 -19.11 4.30 9.54
N GLN A 189 -19.49 3.16 10.12
CA GLN A 189 -20.84 2.61 9.98
C GLN A 189 -21.93 3.56 10.53
N ALA A 190 -21.62 4.26 11.61
CA ALA A 190 -22.55 5.21 12.22
C ALA A 190 -22.70 6.52 11.42
N GLN A 191 -21.70 6.89 10.61
CA GLN A 191 -21.61 8.21 9.98
C GLN A 191 -21.03 8.15 8.55
N ALA A 192 -21.30 7.07 7.80
CA ALA A 192 -20.82 6.92 6.43
C ALA A 192 -21.15 8.15 5.57
N LEU A 193 -20.16 8.62 4.83
CA LEU A 193 -20.30 9.81 3.98
C LEU A 193 -20.62 9.37 2.54
N PRO A 194 -21.68 9.91 1.91
CA PRO A 194 -22.03 9.57 0.53
C PRO A 194 -20.85 9.78 -0.44
N GLY A 195 -20.66 8.84 -1.35
CA GLY A 195 -19.59 8.88 -2.36
C GLY A 195 -18.21 8.50 -1.86
N HIS A 196 -18.08 8.05 -0.62
CA HIS A 196 -16.84 7.54 -0.03
C HIS A 196 -17.05 6.17 0.59
N ASP A 197 -15.97 5.42 0.74
CA ASP A 197 -15.93 4.20 1.52
C ASP A 197 -14.86 4.25 2.64
N PHE A 198 -14.78 3.17 3.41
CA PHE A 198 -13.83 3.10 4.54
C PHE A 198 -12.36 3.16 4.08
N ALA A 199 -12.04 2.64 2.89
CA ALA A 199 -10.66 2.69 2.36
C ALA A 199 -10.24 4.13 2.00
N ASP A 200 -11.18 5.00 1.62
CA ASP A 200 -10.92 6.43 1.41
C ASP A 200 -10.54 7.12 2.73
N LEU A 201 -11.26 6.82 3.81
CA LEU A 201 -10.94 7.32 5.15
C LEU A 201 -9.56 6.82 5.61
N GLU A 202 -9.27 5.53 5.42
CA GLU A 202 -7.96 4.98 5.78
C GLU A 202 -6.83 5.62 4.97
N ALA A 203 -7.02 5.87 3.67
CA ALA A 203 -6.06 6.58 2.83
C ALA A 203 -5.82 8.02 3.32
N ALA A 204 -6.88 8.73 3.71
CA ALA A 204 -6.78 10.08 4.29
C ALA A 204 -6.01 10.08 5.62
N LEU A 205 -6.26 9.10 6.50
CA LEU A 205 -5.54 8.94 7.75
C LEU A 205 -4.05 8.62 7.52
N VAL A 206 -3.71 7.80 6.54
CA VAL A 206 -2.31 7.53 6.19
C VAL A 206 -1.60 8.81 5.74
N ARG A 207 -2.24 9.66 4.93
CA ARG A 207 -1.67 10.95 4.50
C ARG A 207 -1.46 11.89 5.67
N LEU A 208 -2.45 12.01 6.57
CA LEU A 208 -2.29 12.79 7.80
C LEU A 208 -1.12 12.25 8.64
N GLY A 209 -1.01 10.94 8.82
CA GLY A 209 0.09 10.31 9.55
C GLY A 209 1.47 10.59 8.93
N LEU A 210 1.56 10.66 7.61
CA LEU A 210 2.78 11.08 6.91
C LEU A 210 3.15 12.53 7.23
N GLU A 211 2.19 13.45 7.24
CA GLU A 211 2.41 14.85 7.61
C GLU A 211 2.86 14.99 9.07
N LEU A 212 2.19 14.32 10.01
CA LEU A 212 2.54 14.32 11.43
C LEU A 212 3.99 13.83 11.64
N ARG A 213 4.38 12.77 10.95
CA ARG A 213 5.74 12.23 11.01
C ARG A 213 6.78 13.22 10.46
N GLN A 214 6.47 13.93 9.38
CA GLN A 214 7.36 14.96 8.83
C GLN A 214 7.49 16.17 9.76
N GLY A 215 6.39 16.63 10.36
CA GLY A 215 6.39 17.70 11.34
C GLY A 215 7.22 17.38 12.58
N SER A 216 7.14 16.15 13.09
CA SER A 216 7.93 15.70 14.23
C SER A 216 9.43 15.65 13.91
N ARG A 217 9.83 15.20 12.71
CA ARG A 217 11.24 15.19 12.28
C ARG A 217 11.83 16.60 12.21
N LYS A 218 11.10 17.55 11.61
CA LYS A 218 11.55 18.95 11.52
C LYS A 218 11.76 19.58 12.90
N LYS A 219 10.88 19.28 13.87
CA LYS A 219 11.02 19.78 15.26
C LYS A 219 12.27 19.23 15.95
N VAL A 220 12.59 17.94 15.78
CA VAL A 220 13.79 17.31 16.34
C VAL A 220 15.07 17.90 15.72
N GLU A 221 15.11 18.08 14.39
CA GLU A 221 16.25 18.68 13.69
C GLU A 221 16.50 20.15 14.09
N ALA A 222 15.42 20.91 14.30
CA ALA A 222 15.50 22.30 14.77
C ALA A 222 15.97 22.42 16.23
N GLY A 223 15.50 21.51 17.11
CA GLY A 223 15.91 21.48 18.52
C GLY A 223 17.34 20.94 18.76
N GLY A 224 17.88 20.13 17.84
CA GLY A 224 19.24 19.57 17.93
C GLY A 224 20.36 20.53 17.49
N LYS A 225 20.03 21.65 16.83
CA LYS A 225 21.02 22.68 16.43
C LYS A 225 21.26 23.77 17.48
N GLY A 226 20.65 23.65 18.65
CA GLY A 226 20.76 24.63 19.75
C GLY A 226 21.55 24.15 20.97
N ARG A 227 22.43 23.13 20.82
CA ARG A 227 23.34 22.67 21.88
C ARG A 227 24.76 22.69 21.40
#